data_c42b6fa3c6608cedbbb858ba9497f561
#
_entry.id   c42b6fa3c6608cedbbb858ba9497f561
#
_cell.length_a   1.000
_cell.length_b   1.000
_cell.length_c   1.000
_cell.angle_alpha   90.00
_cell.angle_beta   90.00
_cell.angle_gamma   90.00
#
_symmetry.space_group_name_H-M   'P 1'
#
loop_
_entity.id
_entity.type
_entity.pdbx_description
1 polymer ?
#
loop_
_entity_poly.entity_id
_entity_poly.type
_entity_poly.pdbx_seq_one_letter_code
_entity_poly.pdbx_strand_id
1 'polypeptide(L)'
;MRNLFLFLLAITFVQSSYAADHGATELSSIAIIGTGRVGSALGVSWGGLGHPIIYGSRTPESEATRELVAQSGNARAVLPHEVVAHSDIIVLALPFRAVLELLPKLGALDGKILIDPTNSLDFDGKTGRVSVGETLLAERIQVLAPDAHVVKALNAVGAQNMMPGRAFSGRISVPIAGDDANAKQRVAQLIESLGLDATDVGPLFNAGFVESMAPLYVYMNLFARPPGGFEYSFSHNQ
;
A
#
# COMPACT_ATOMS: atom_id res chain seq x y z
N MET A 1 7.03 54.27 54.30
CA MET A 1 8.12 53.59 53.62
C MET A 1 7.66 52.15 53.35
N ARG A 2 7.22 51.84 52.15
CA ARG A 2 6.67 50.53 51.78
C ARG A 2 7.43 50.06 50.56
N ASN A 3 8.34 49.09 50.78
CA ASN A 3 9.14 48.48 49.72
C ASN A 3 8.28 47.54 48.89
N LEU A 4 8.13 47.90 47.61
CA LEU A 4 7.48 47.07 46.57
C LEU A 4 8.55 46.19 45.94
N PHE A 5 8.57 44.89 46.24
CA PHE A 5 9.39 43.88 45.55
C PHE A 5 8.70 43.49 44.27
N LEU A 6 9.26 43.88 43.11
CA LEU A 6 8.91 43.35 41.80
C LEU A 6 9.58 41.98 41.64
N PHE A 7 8.80 40.91 41.56
CA PHE A 7 9.24 39.60 41.08
C PHE A 7 9.16 39.59 39.54
N LEU A 8 10.29 39.64 38.88
CA LEU A 8 10.39 39.34 37.44
C LEU A 8 10.35 37.83 37.29
N LEU A 9 9.24 37.31 36.74
CA LEU A 9 9.13 35.90 36.31
C LEU A 9 9.74 35.77 34.90
N ALA A 10 10.95 35.24 34.81
CA ALA A 10 11.57 34.91 33.54
C ALA A 10 10.92 33.61 32.99
N ILE A 11 10.02 33.77 32.02
CA ILE A 11 9.47 32.66 31.26
C ILE A 11 10.51 32.27 30.20
N THR A 12 11.28 31.22 30.45
CA THR A 12 12.13 30.59 29.44
C THR A 12 11.24 29.79 28.49
N PHE A 13 11.02 30.34 27.29
CA PHE A 13 10.46 29.59 26.16
C PHE A 13 11.50 28.53 25.74
N VAL A 14 11.27 27.27 26.10
CA VAL A 14 11.94 26.15 25.45
C VAL A 14 11.29 25.98 24.09
N GLN A 15 11.89 26.54 23.06
CA GLN A 15 11.57 26.18 21.68
C GLN A 15 12.07 24.75 21.45
N SER A 16 11.16 23.78 21.61
CA SER A 16 11.37 22.44 21.09
C SER A 16 11.31 22.55 19.55
N SER A 17 12.46 22.64 18.93
CA SER A 17 12.59 22.48 17.48
C SER A 17 12.28 21.02 17.16
N TYR A 18 11.02 20.74 16.77
CA TYR A 18 10.71 19.54 16.00
C TYR A 18 11.36 19.73 14.62
N ALA A 19 12.65 19.42 14.52
CA ALA A 19 13.23 19.08 13.25
C ALA A 19 12.55 17.76 12.84
N ALA A 20 11.69 17.79 11.83
CA ALA A 20 11.26 16.60 11.15
C ALA A 20 12.53 15.97 10.57
N ASP A 21 13.05 14.99 11.27
CA ASP A 21 14.08 14.09 10.75
C ASP A 21 13.38 13.31 9.62
N HIS A 22 13.53 13.75 8.39
CA HIS A 22 13.27 12.95 7.21
C HIS A 22 14.37 11.90 7.14
N GLY A 23 14.40 11.01 8.15
CA GLY A 23 15.30 9.88 8.22
C GLY A 23 15.19 9.10 6.91
N ALA A 24 16.34 8.78 6.34
CA ALA A 24 16.43 7.90 5.18
C ALA A 24 15.52 6.70 5.42
N THR A 25 14.56 6.48 4.52
CA THR A 25 13.61 5.35 4.62
C THR A 25 14.42 4.09 4.77
N GLU A 26 14.31 3.40 5.90
CA GLU A 26 15.07 2.18 6.16
C GLU A 26 14.70 1.15 5.09
N LEU A 27 15.70 0.68 4.34
CA LEU A 27 15.52 -0.28 3.26
C LEU A 27 15.05 -1.61 3.83
N SER A 28 13.76 -1.89 3.72
CA SER A 28 13.14 -3.14 4.15
C SER A 28 13.03 -4.10 2.98
N SER A 29 13.24 -5.38 3.22
CA SER A 29 12.88 -6.43 2.26
C SER A 29 11.36 -6.46 2.07
N ILE A 30 10.90 -6.51 0.82
CA ILE A 30 9.48 -6.51 0.46
C ILE A 30 9.18 -7.77 -0.36
N ALA A 31 8.31 -8.62 0.17
CA ALA A 31 7.77 -9.75 -0.58
C ALA A 31 6.53 -9.31 -1.34
N ILE A 32 6.43 -9.72 -2.62
CA ILE A 32 5.28 -9.42 -3.46
C ILE A 32 4.74 -10.72 -4.03
N ILE A 33 3.59 -11.16 -3.53
CA ILE A 33 2.93 -12.36 -4.03
C ILE A 33 2.08 -12.00 -5.23
N GLY A 34 2.52 -12.42 -6.40
CA GLY A 34 1.89 -12.11 -7.68
C GLY A 34 2.76 -11.21 -8.55
N THR A 35 2.95 -11.65 -9.81
CA THR A 35 3.76 -10.98 -10.84
C THR A 35 2.89 -10.32 -11.92
N GLY A 36 1.64 -9.97 -11.55
CA GLY A 36 0.71 -9.25 -12.41
C GLY A 36 1.02 -7.74 -12.46
N ARG A 37 0.11 -6.96 -13.07
CA ARG A 37 0.32 -5.51 -13.29
C ARG A 37 0.68 -4.74 -12.01
N VAL A 38 -0.04 -4.97 -10.90
CA VAL A 38 0.22 -4.28 -9.63
C VAL A 38 1.53 -4.77 -9.02
N GLY A 39 1.74 -6.08 -8.91
CA GLY A 39 2.96 -6.64 -8.32
C GLY A 39 4.22 -6.26 -9.08
N SER A 40 4.17 -6.28 -10.43
CA SER A 40 5.30 -5.83 -11.27
C SER A 40 5.59 -4.34 -11.08
N ALA A 41 4.56 -3.49 -11.08
CA ALA A 41 4.73 -2.05 -10.91
C ALA A 41 5.37 -1.71 -9.56
N LEU A 42 4.86 -2.28 -8.48
CA LEU A 42 5.38 -2.06 -7.13
C LEU A 42 6.82 -2.57 -6.98
N GLY A 43 7.09 -3.79 -7.48
CA GLY A 43 8.41 -4.38 -7.32
C GLY A 43 9.49 -3.69 -8.14
N VAL A 44 9.20 -3.27 -9.37
CA VAL A 44 10.12 -2.45 -10.18
C VAL A 44 10.38 -1.11 -9.50
N SER A 45 9.35 -0.48 -8.96
CA SER A 45 9.48 0.85 -8.35
C SER A 45 10.25 0.81 -7.04
N TRP A 46 9.86 -0.03 -6.09
CA TRP A 46 10.58 -0.14 -4.81
C TRP A 46 11.98 -0.76 -4.98
N GLY A 47 12.15 -1.71 -5.91
CA GLY A 47 13.46 -2.24 -6.25
C GLY A 47 14.39 -1.19 -6.84
N GLY A 48 13.88 -0.30 -7.67
CA GLY A 48 14.59 0.87 -8.19
C GLY A 48 14.97 1.89 -7.11
N LEU A 49 14.23 1.92 -5.99
CA LEU A 49 14.53 2.71 -4.80
C LEU A 49 15.50 2.01 -3.84
N GLY A 50 15.94 0.78 -4.15
CA GLY A 50 16.95 0.03 -3.40
C GLY A 50 16.39 -1.02 -2.45
N HIS A 51 15.06 -1.17 -2.32
CA HIS A 51 14.48 -2.23 -1.51
C HIS A 51 14.78 -3.61 -2.09
N PRO A 52 15.24 -4.60 -1.30
CA PRO A 52 15.29 -5.99 -1.75
C PRO A 52 13.88 -6.52 -2.04
N ILE A 53 13.65 -7.04 -3.25
CA ILE A 53 12.33 -7.53 -3.68
C ILE A 53 12.34 -9.05 -3.78
N ILE A 54 11.34 -9.70 -3.17
CA ILE A 54 11.12 -11.13 -3.27
C ILE A 54 9.76 -11.39 -3.93
N TYR A 55 9.77 -11.82 -5.19
CA TYR A 55 8.54 -12.18 -5.87
C TYR A 55 8.09 -13.59 -5.51
N GLY A 56 6.86 -13.73 -5.02
CA GLY A 56 6.17 -15.01 -4.90
C GLY A 56 5.49 -15.36 -6.23
N SER A 57 6.10 -16.23 -7.01
CA SER A 57 5.59 -16.67 -8.32
C SER A 57 5.32 -18.16 -8.32
N ARG A 58 4.25 -18.61 -9.00
CA ARG A 58 3.99 -20.04 -9.25
C ARG A 58 4.99 -20.64 -10.23
N THR A 59 5.65 -19.80 -11.01
CA THR A 59 6.65 -20.17 -12.01
C THR A 59 7.88 -19.27 -11.89
N PRO A 60 8.66 -19.36 -10.78
CA PRO A 60 9.77 -18.46 -10.52
C PRO A 60 10.84 -18.50 -11.61
N GLU A 61 11.01 -19.65 -12.28
CA GLU A 61 11.99 -19.88 -13.33
C GLU A 61 11.51 -19.54 -14.75
N SER A 62 10.27 -19.04 -14.92
CA SER A 62 9.78 -18.66 -16.25
C SER A 62 10.55 -17.44 -16.79
N GLU A 63 10.65 -17.33 -18.11
CA GLU A 63 11.30 -16.19 -18.78
C GLU A 63 10.69 -14.85 -18.32
N ALA A 64 9.36 -14.74 -18.32
CA ALA A 64 8.67 -13.53 -17.87
C ALA A 64 8.97 -13.16 -16.40
N THR A 65 9.13 -14.14 -15.51
CA THR A 65 9.51 -13.87 -14.12
C THR A 65 10.98 -13.43 -14.02
N ARG A 66 11.88 -14.04 -14.77
CA ARG A 66 13.30 -13.64 -14.81
C ARG A 66 13.48 -12.23 -15.37
N GLU A 67 12.75 -11.88 -16.42
CA GLU A 67 12.75 -10.52 -16.97
C GLU A 67 12.26 -9.49 -15.93
N LEU A 68 11.18 -9.79 -15.19
CA LEU A 68 10.69 -8.93 -14.13
C LEU A 68 11.73 -8.77 -13.01
N VAL A 69 12.36 -9.85 -12.58
CA VAL A 69 13.45 -9.82 -11.59
C VAL A 69 14.59 -8.92 -12.06
N ALA A 70 15.01 -9.05 -13.33
CA ALA A 70 16.07 -8.22 -13.90
C ALA A 70 15.73 -6.73 -13.95
N GLN A 71 14.45 -6.38 -14.12
CA GLN A 71 13.96 -5.00 -14.11
C GLN A 71 13.83 -4.39 -12.71
N SER A 72 13.83 -5.21 -11.67
CA SER A 72 13.52 -4.81 -10.31
C SER A 72 14.75 -4.60 -9.41
N GLY A 73 15.94 -4.43 -10.00
CA GLY A 73 17.18 -4.16 -9.25
C GLY A 73 17.59 -5.35 -8.37
N ASN A 74 17.64 -5.16 -7.03
CA ASN A 74 17.97 -6.24 -6.10
C ASN A 74 16.74 -7.13 -5.85
N ALA A 75 16.43 -8.01 -6.81
CA ALA A 75 15.25 -8.85 -6.74
C ALA A 75 15.56 -10.32 -6.98
N ARG A 76 14.68 -11.19 -6.49
CA ARG A 76 14.65 -12.62 -6.80
C ARG A 76 13.21 -13.13 -6.80
N ALA A 77 13.00 -14.32 -7.36
CA ALA A 77 11.70 -14.99 -7.33
C ALA A 77 11.82 -16.33 -6.60
N VAL A 78 10.75 -16.67 -5.84
CA VAL A 78 10.60 -17.93 -5.12
C VAL A 78 9.15 -18.40 -5.24
N LEU A 79 8.84 -19.62 -4.77
CA LEU A 79 7.44 -20.04 -4.69
C LEU A 79 6.66 -19.20 -3.66
N PRO A 80 5.33 -19.01 -3.82
CA PRO A 80 4.56 -18.10 -2.97
C PRO A 80 4.64 -18.39 -1.47
N HIS A 81 4.72 -19.65 -1.06
CA HIS A 81 4.82 -20.04 0.34
C HIS A 81 6.21 -19.78 0.96
N GLU A 82 7.24 -19.59 0.15
CA GLU A 82 8.60 -19.34 0.62
C GLU A 82 8.84 -17.88 1.00
N VAL A 83 8.00 -16.94 0.51
CA VAL A 83 8.24 -15.51 0.72
C VAL A 83 8.25 -15.09 2.19
N VAL A 84 7.46 -15.78 3.03
CA VAL A 84 7.29 -15.48 4.45
C VAL A 84 8.61 -15.57 5.23
N ALA A 85 9.51 -16.46 4.82
CA ALA A 85 10.83 -16.61 5.43
C ALA A 85 11.79 -15.45 5.10
N HIS A 86 11.45 -14.59 4.14
CA HIS A 86 12.38 -13.63 3.56
C HIS A 86 11.99 -12.17 3.79
N SER A 87 10.78 -11.89 4.28
CA SER A 87 10.31 -10.53 4.47
C SER A 87 9.25 -10.44 5.56
N ASP A 88 9.22 -9.30 6.24
CA ASP A 88 8.17 -8.95 7.19
C ASP A 88 7.07 -8.09 6.55
N ILE A 89 7.29 -7.60 5.33
CA ILE A 89 6.29 -6.85 4.56
C ILE A 89 5.91 -7.68 3.34
N ILE A 90 4.64 -8.05 3.23
CA ILE A 90 4.12 -8.92 2.18
C ILE A 90 2.97 -8.22 1.47
N VAL A 91 3.09 -8.02 0.16
CA VAL A 91 2.05 -7.47 -0.69
C VAL A 91 1.26 -8.61 -1.34
N LEU A 92 -0.06 -8.59 -1.18
CA LEU A 92 -0.98 -9.61 -1.70
C LEU A 92 -1.49 -9.22 -3.11
N ALA A 93 -0.60 -9.11 -4.10
CA ALA A 93 -0.90 -8.62 -5.44
C ALA A 93 -1.53 -9.70 -6.36
N LEU A 94 -2.55 -10.39 -5.84
CA LEU A 94 -3.31 -11.46 -6.50
C LEU A 94 -4.79 -11.08 -6.59
N PRO A 95 -5.58 -11.77 -7.44
CA PRO A 95 -7.03 -11.73 -7.32
C PRO A 95 -7.47 -12.19 -5.92
N PHE A 96 -8.48 -11.51 -5.34
CA PHE A 96 -8.87 -11.72 -3.94
C PHE A 96 -9.13 -13.20 -3.58
N ARG A 97 -9.85 -13.93 -4.43
CA ARG A 97 -10.11 -15.38 -4.20
C ARG A 97 -8.82 -16.20 -4.10
N ALA A 98 -7.82 -15.87 -4.91
CA ALA A 98 -6.52 -16.54 -4.85
C ALA A 98 -5.77 -16.20 -3.55
N VAL A 99 -5.95 -15.00 -3.01
CA VAL A 99 -5.41 -14.63 -1.68
C VAL A 99 -6.02 -15.52 -0.60
N LEU A 100 -7.35 -15.68 -0.57
CA LEU A 100 -8.02 -16.52 0.43
C LEU A 100 -7.58 -17.99 0.38
N GLU A 101 -7.32 -18.52 -0.82
CA GLU A 101 -6.84 -19.90 -1.01
C GLU A 101 -5.37 -20.08 -0.62
N LEU A 102 -4.58 -19.01 -0.72
CA LEU A 102 -3.15 -19.04 -0.48
C LEU A 102 -2.79 -18.80 0.99
N LEU A 103 -3.44 -17.84 1.65
CA LEU A 103 -3.11 -17.43 3.02
C LEU A 103 -2.91 -18.61 3.99
N PRO A 104 -3.81 -19.61 4.05
CA PRO A 104 -3.63 -20.75 4.95
C PRO A 104 -2.40 -21.62 4.64
N LYS A 105 -1.76 -21.42 3.49
CA LYS A 105 -0.60 -22.18 3.01
C LYS A 105 0.72 -21.44 3.17
N LEU A 106 0.69 -20.18 3.61
CA LEU A 106 1.90 -19.34 3.72
C LEU A 106 2.73 -19.65 4.99
N GLY A 107 2.18 -20.36 5.97
CA GLY A 107 2.84 -20.61 7.25
C GLY A 107 2.61 -19.47 8.24
N ALA A 108 3.55 -19.27 9.17
CA ALA A 108 3.43 -18.28 10.24
C ALA A 108 3.52 -16.84 9.70
N LEU A 109 2.49 -16.06 9.98
CA LEU A 109 2.38 -14.65 9.59
C LEU A 109 2.44 -13.70 10.80
N ASP A 110 2.84 -14.21 11.94
CA ASP A 110 2.90 -13.48 13.22
C ASP A 110 3.75 -12.22 13.07
N GLY A 111 3.16 -11.07 13.40
CA GLY A 111 3.81 -9.76 13.35
C GLY A 111 4.16 -9.25 11.96
N LYS A 112 3.81 -9.97 10.89
CA LYS A 112 4.08 -9.50 9.53
C LYS A 112 3.04 -8.50 9.07
N ILE A 113 3.46 -7.56 8.22
CA ILE A 113 2.59 -6.58 7.59
C ILE A 113 2.07 -7.15 6.28
N LEU A 114 0.76 -7.27 6.14
CA LEU A 114 0.10 -7.70 4.92
C LEU A 114 -0.53 -6.49 4.23
N ILE A 115 0.06 -6.03 3.13
CA ILE A 115 -0.51 -4.96 2.30
C ILE A 115 -1.54 -5.58 1.37
N ASP A 116 -2.79 -5.13 1.46
CA ASP A 116 -3.91 -5.62 0.65
C ASP A 116 -4.35 -4.64 -0.43
N PRO A 117 -3.87 -4.77 -1.69
CA PRO A 117 -4.35 -4.00 -2.83
C PRO A 117 -5.52 -4.68 -3.55
N THR A 118 -6.14 -5.71 -2.98
CA THR A 118 -7.15 -6.50 -3.68
C THR A 118 -8.47 -5.75 -3.86
N ASN A 119 -9.19 -6.15 -4.88
CA ASN A 119 -10.57 -5.76 -5.14
C ASN A 119 -11.40 -6.99 -5.47
N SER A 120 -12.69 -6.97 -5.15
CA SER A 120 -13.67 -7.87 -5.70
C SER A 120 -14.68 -7.04 -6.49
N LEU A 121 -14.58 -7.08 -7.81
CA LEU A 121 -15.41 -6.30 -8.71
C LEU A 121 -16.18 -7.24 -9.63
N ASP A 122 -17.47 -7.01 -9.71
CA ASP A 122 -18.33 -7.58 -10.75
C ASP A 122 -18.41 -6.63 -11.93
N PHE A 123 -18.28 -7.18 -13.11
CA PHE A 123 -18.16 -6.43 -14.34
C PHE A 123 -19.14 -6.94 -15.38
N ASP A 124 -20.05 -6.07 -15.79
CA ASP A 124 -20.95 -6.31 -16.93
C ASP A 124 -20.42 -5.62 -18.19
N GLY A 125 -19.77 -6.38 -19.06
CA GLY A 125 -19.20 -5.85 -20.30
C GLY A 125 -20.21 -5.33 -21.30
N LYS A 126 -21.51 -5.63 -21.14
CA LYS A 126 -22.58 -5.15 -22.04
C LYS A 126 -23.05 -3.76 -21.66
N THR A 127 -23.23 -3.51 -20.37
CA THR A 127 -23.74 -2.24 -19.84
C THR A 127 -22.66 -1.29 -19.37
N GLY A 128 -21.41 -1.77 -19.21
CA GLY A 128 -20.34 -1.04 -18.58
C GLY A 128 -20.50 -0.90 -17.06
N ARG A 129 -21.45 -1.63 -16.48
CA ARG A 129 -21.69 -1.61 -15.03
C ARG A 129 -20.50 -2.24 -14.30
N VAL A 130 -19.95 -1.51 -13.34
CA VAL A 130 -18.99 -2.00 -12.37
C VAL A 130 -19.62 -1.91 -11.00
N SER A 131 -19.58 -2.98 -10.24
CA SER A 131 -20.10 -3.03 -8.87
C SER A 131 -19.14 -3.77 -7.95
N VAL A 132 -19.28 -3.52 -6.64
CA VAL A 132 -18.57 -4.33 -5.64
C VAL A 132 -19.18 -5.74 -5.67
N GLY A 133 -18.31 -6.74 -5.78
CA GLY A 133 -18.70 -8.13 -5.68
C GLY A 133 -18.72 -8.57 -4.20
N GLU A 134 -17.66 -9.21 -3.75
CA GLU A 134 -17.48 -9.54 -2.33
C GLU A 134 -17.04 -8.29 -1.54
N THR A 135 -17.44 -8.19 -0.27
CA THR A 135 -17.13 -7.07 0.63
C THR A 135 -16.28 -7.55 1.82
N LEU A 136 -15.77 -6.61 2.61
CA LEU A 136 -14.97 -6.87 3.82
C LEU A 136 -13.72 -7.70 3.50
N LEU A 137 -13.05 -7.39 2.38
CA LEU A 137 -11.93 -8.19 1.89
C LEU A 137 -10.77 -8.18 2.88
N ALA A 138 -10.38 -7.01 3.35
CA ALA A 138 -9.27 -6.86 4.29
C ALA A 138 -9.59 -7.49 5.65
N GLU A 139 -10.82 -7.38 6.14
CA GLU A 139 -11.25 -8.02 7.38
C GLU A 139 -11.23 -9.56 7.25
N ARG A 140 -11.63 -10.10 6.09
CA ARG A 140 -11.54 -11.54 5.82
C ARG A 140 -10.09 -12.03 5.75
N ILE A 141 -9.17 -11.23 5.22
CA ILE A 141 -7.73 -11.51 5.26
C ILE A 141 -7.25 -11.53 6.72
N GLN A 142 -7.65 -10.56 7.54
CA GLN A 142 -7.28 -10.50 8.96
C GLN A 142 -7.81 -11.72 9.74
N VAL A 143 -9.00 -12.21 9.44
CA VAL A 143 -9.54 -13.44 10.07
C VAL A 143 -8.69 -14.67 9.73
N LEU A 144 -8.14 -14.76 8.51
CA LEU A 144 -7.28 -15.86 8.08
C LEU A 144 -5.83 -15.74 8.56
N ALA A 145 -5.41 -14.53 8.92
CA ALA A 145 -4.08 -14.22 9.43
C ALA A 145 -4.21 -13.37 10.72
N PRO A 146 -4.72 -13.93 11.84
CA PRO A 146 -5.11 -13.16 13.03
C PRO A 146 -3.94 -12.44 13.69
N ASP A 147 -2.74 -12.99 13.60
CA ASP A 147 -1.53 -12.45 14.23
C ASP A 147 -0.71 -11.54 13.29
N ALA A 148 -1.17 -11.33 12.05
CA ALA A 148 -0.59 -10.38 11.12
C ALA A 148 -1.23 -8.98 11.25
N HIS A 149 -0.53 -7.97 10.75
CA HIS A 149 -1.03 -6.59 10.66
C HIS A 149 -1.51 -6.31 9.24
N VAL A 150 -2.81 -6.45 8.99
CA VAL A 150 -3.38 -6.17 7.67
C VAL A 150 -3.54 -4.67 7.47
N VAL A 151 -3.05 -4.18 6.34
CA VAL A 151 -3.23 -2.79 5.91
C VAL A 151 -3.84 -2.78 4.50
N LYS A 152 -5.07 -2.34 4.39
CA LYS A 152 -5.75 -2.05 3.12
C LYS A 152 -5.13 -0.84 2.48
N ALA A 153 -4.62 -0.96 1.24
CA ALA A 153 -4.00 0.14 0.49
C ALA A 153 -3.89 -0.17 -1.00
N LEU A 154 -3.68 0.86 -1.84
CA LEU A 154 -3.33 0.73 -3.27
C LEU A 154 -4.39 0.06 -4.15
N ASN A 155 -5.60 -0.16 -3.67
CA ASN A 155 -6.67 -0.84 -4.41
C ASN A 155 -7.40 0.06 -5.42
N ALA A 156 -7.31 1.38 -5.26
CA ALA A 156 -7.99 2.38 -6.10
C ALA A 156 -7.01 3.37 -6.74
N VAL A 157 -5.84 2.88 -7.14
CA VAL A 157 -4.85 3.61 -7.93
C VAL A 157 -4.35 2.70 -9.06
N GLY A 158 -4.10 3.27 -10.24
CA GLY A 158 -3.63 2.51 -11.40
C GLY A 158 -2.19 2.05 -11.26
N ALA A 159 -1.90 0.81 -11.66
CA ALA A 159 -0.54 0.29 -11.64
C ALA A 159 0.47 1.18 -12.40
N GLN A 160 0.04 1.83 -13.48
CA GLN A 160 0.86 2.78 -14.25
C GLN A 160 1.28 4.00 -13.42
N ASN A 161 0.53 4.36 -12.38
CA ASN A 161 0.83 5.48 -11.50
C ASN A 161 1.65 5.07 -10.26
N MET A 162 1.86 3.77 -10.08
CA MET A 162 2.79 3.21 -9.09
C MET A 162 4.22 3.09 -9.62
N MET A 163 4.45 3.41 -10.90
CA MET A 163 5.75 3.29 -11.57
C MET A 163 6.48 4.64 -11.69
N PRO A 164 7.83 4.64 -11.77
CA PRO A 164 8.59 5.83 -12.12
C PRO A 164 8.12 6.41 -13.46
N GLY A 165 8.07 7.74 -13.56
CA GLY A 165 7.63 8.41 -14.78
C GLY A 165 6.14 8.30 -15.07
N ARG A 166 5.32 8.14 -14.02
CA ARG A 166 3.86 8.08 -14.13
C ARG A 166 3.28 9.16 -15.04
N ALA A 167 2.21 8.80 -15.77
CA ALA A 167 1.56 9.70 -16.71
C ALA A 167 0.72 10.78 -16.02
N PHE A 168 0.19 10.51 -14.83
CA PHE A 168 -0.63 11.46 -14.08
C PHE A 168 0.26 12.44 -13.31
N SER A 169 0.19 13.71 -13.65
CA SER A 169 1.03 14.76 -13.06
C SER A 169 0.45 15.37 -11.77
N GLY A 170 -0.81 15.07 -11.48
CA GLY A 170 -1.49 15.56 -10.29
C GLY A 170 -1.11 14.80 -9.02
N ARG A 171 -1.63 15.29 -7.89
CA ARG A 171 -1.57 14.63 -6.60
C ARG A 171 -2.47 13.39 -6.61
N ILE A 172 -1.98 12.25 -6.14
CA ILE A 172 -2.75 11.01 -6.04
C ILE A 172 -2.77 10.60 -4.58
N SER A 173 -3.94 10.59 -3.96
CA SER A 173 -4.12 10.15 -2.59
C SER A 173 -4.46 8.68 -2.53
N VAL A 174 -3.77 7.97 -1.66
CA VAL A 174 -3.96 6.53 -1.39
C VAL A 174 -4.48 6.37 0.03
N PRO A 175 -5.76 6.10 0.23
CA PRO A 175 -6.28 5.83 1.57
C PRO A 175 -5.70 4.52 2.09
N ILE A 176 -5.33 4.51 3.39
CA ILE A 176 -4.85 3.34 4.11
C ILE A 176 -5.72 3.08 5.33
N ALA A 177 -6.11 1.83 5.55
CA ALA A 177 -6.85 1.40 6.74
C ALA A 177 -6.19 0.17 7.38
N GLY A 178 -6.06 0.16 8.70
CA GLY A 178 -5.44 -0.93 9.45
C GLY A 178 -5.47 -0.65 10.95
N ASP A 179 -5.34 -1.67 11.77
CA ASP A 179 -5.47 -1.54 13.22
C ASP A 179 -4.13 -1.23 13.90
N ASP A 180 -3.01 -1.67 13.32
CA ASP A 180 -1.68 -1.40 13.87
C ASP A 180 -1.11 -0.09 13.31
N ALA A 181 -0.80 0.86 14.20
CA ALA A 181 -0.29 2.18 13.82
C ALA A 181 1.10 2.13 13.19
N ASN A 182 1.97 1.24 13.66
CA ASN A 182 3.34 1.10 13.12
C ASN A 182 3.31 0.48 11.72
N ALA A 183 2.45 -0.52 11.51
CA ALA A 183 2.24 -1.12 10.19
C ALA A 183 1.72 -0.09 9.19
N LYS A 184 0.70 0.71 9.57
CA LYS A 184 0.20 1.80 8.72
C LYS A 184 1.28 2.82 8.41
N GLN A 185 2.08 3.23 9.40
CA GLN A 185 3.18 4.19 9.18
C GLN A 185 4.21 3.64 8.18
N ARG A 186 4.61 2.37 8.32
CA ARG A 186 5.55 1.75 7.36
C ARG A 186 4.97 1.65 5.95
N VAL A 187 3.69 1.30 5.83
CA VAL A 187 2.99 1.26 4.54
C VAL A 187 2.85 2.66 3.94
N ALA A 188 2.56 3.68 4.74
CA ALA A 188 2.52 5.07 4.30
C ALA A 188 3.88 5.52 3.72
N GLN A 189 4.98 5.25 4.40
CA GLN A 189 6.33 5.56 3.90
C GLN A 189 6.64 4.89 2.55
N LEU A 190 6.23 3.63 2.37
CA LEU A 190 6.38 2.93 1.10
C LEU A 190 5.54 3.56 -0.02
N ILE A 191 4.32 3.99 0.27
CA ILE A 191 3.45 4.68 -0.68
C ILE A 191 4.03 6.05 -1.04
N GLU A 192 4.48 6.82 -0.05
CA GLU A 192 5.09 8.14 -0.23
C GLU A 192 6.39 8.08 -1.03
N SER A 193 7.18 7.02 -0.88
CA SER A 193 8.39 6.78 -1.67
C SER A 193 8.11 6.64 -3.18
N LEU A 194 6.88 6.28 -3.55
CA LEU A 194 6.41 6.24 -4.93
C LEU A 194 5.93 7.62 -5.43
N GLY A 195 5.99 8.66 -4.59
CA GLY A 195 5.45 9.99 -4.89
C GLY A 195 3.91 10.02 -4.86
N LEU A 196 3.28 9.14 -4.10
CA LEU A 196 1.85 9.11 -3.82
C LEU A 196 1.61 9.64 -2.40
N ASP A 197 0.38 10.10 -2.11
CA ASP A 197 0.04 10.63 -0.79
C ASP A 197 -0.73 9.58 0.03
N ALA A 198 -0.12 9.01 1.05
CA ALA A 198 -0.80 8.13 1.96
C ALA A 198 -1.75 8.94 2.88
N THR A 199 -3.00 8.51 2.97
CA THR A 199 -4.01 9.12 3.85
C THR A 199 -4.54 8.06 4.79
N ASP A 200 -4.21 8.16 6.09
CA ASP A 200 -4.75 7.26 7.10
C ASP A 200 -6.25 7.52 7.31
N VAL A 201 -7.08 6.55 7.00
CA VAL A 201 -8.54 6.62 7.18
C VAL A 201 -9.02 5.82 8.40
N GLY A 202 -8.09 5.42 9.28
CA GLY A 202 -8.40 4.81 10.57
C GLY A 202 -8.26 3.29 10.61
N PRO A 203 -9.04 2.62 11.46
CA PRO A 203 -8.93 1.19 11.71
C PRO A 203 -9.37 0.34 10.51
N LEU A 204 -9.07 -0.96 10.56
CA LEU A 204 -9.27 -1.90 9.46
C LEU A 204 -10.73 -2.00 9.01
N PHE A 205 -11.71 -1.84 9.90
CA PHE A 205 -13.13 -1.84 9.52
C PHE A 205 -13.49 -0.74 8.51
N ASN A 206 -12.70 0.33 8.41
CA ASN A 206 -12.87 1.36 7.38
C ASN A 206 -12.38 0.92 5.99
N ALA A 207 -11.72 -0.24 5.88
CA ALA A 207 -11.31 -0.81 4.59
C ALA A 207 -12.48 -0.98 3.61
N GLY A 208 -13.70 -1.25 4.11
CA GLY A 208 -14.90 -1.34 3.28
C GLY A 208 -15.21 -0.06 2.50
N PHE A 209 -14.94 1.12 3.08
CA PHE A 209 -15.07 2.40 2.36
C PHE A 209 -14.00 2.52 1.26
N VAL A 210 -12.78 2.11 1.55
CA VAL A 210 -11.66 2.11 0.60
C VAL A 210 -11.94 1.13 -0.56
N GLU A 211 -12.47 -0.04 -0.27
CA GLU A 211 -12.89 -1.03 -1.26
C GLU A 211 -13.99 -0.47 -2.18
N SER A 212 -14.92 0.30 -1.62
CA SER A 212 -16.01 0.92 -2.37
C SER A 212 -15.57 2.03 -3.34
N MET A 213 -14.34 2.51 -3.25
CA MET A 213 -13.77 3.46 -4.22
C MET A 213 -13.39 2.80 -5.56
N ALA A 214 -13.08 1.51 -5.55
CA ALA A 214 -12.57 0.81 -6.74
C ALA A 214 -13.58 0.75 -7.90
N PRO A 215 -14.90 0.52 -7.73
CA PRO A 215 -15.86 0.55 -8.83
C PRO A 215 -15.90 1.88 -9.58
N LEU A 216 -15.90 3.01 -8.84
CA LEU A 216 -15.87 4.33 -9.46
C LEU A 216 -14.53 4.55 -10.20
N TYR A 217 -13.41 4.18 -9.58
CA TYR A 217 -12.09 4.26 -10.21
C TYR A 217 -12.05 3.51 -11.55
N VAL A 218 -12.52 2.25 -11.56
CA VAL A 218 -12.54 1.41 -12.75
C VAL A 218 -13.49 1.98 -13.80
N TYR A 219 -14.70 2.40 -13.41
CA TYR A 219 -15.64 3.03 -14.33
C TYR A 219 -15.05 4.26 -15.01
N MET A 220 -14.46 5.16 -14.23
CA MET A 220 -13.87 6.41 -14.75
C MET A 220 -12.73 6.13 -15.73
N ASN A 221 -11.85 5.17 -15.42
CA ASN A 221 -10.68 4.92 -16.27
C ASN A 221 -10.94 4.01 -17.47
N LEU A 222 -11.93 3.10 -17.40
CA LEU A 222 -12.23 2.18 -18.51
C LEU A 222 -13.36 2.66 -19.43
N PHE A 223 -14.36 3.36 -18.88
CA PHE A 223 -15.55 3.73 -19.63
C PHE A 223 -15.65 5.24 -19.86
N ALA A 224 -15.65 6.05 -18.81
CA ALA A 224 -15.78 7.50 -18.94
C ALA A 224 -14.53 8.13 -19.59
N ARG A 225 -13.36 7.60 -19.31
CA ARG A 225 -12.07 7.99 -19.91
C ARG A 225 -11.87 9.50 -20.02
N PRO A 226 -11.91 10.24 -18.90
CA PRO A 226 -11.68 11.68 -18.94
C PRO A 226 -10.29 11.98 -19.49
N PRO A 227 -10.11 13.09 -20.22
CA PRO A 227 -8.79 13.50 -20.67
C PRO A 227 -7.82 13.62 -19.49
N GLY A 228 -6.65 12.97 -19.59
CA GLY A 228 -5.64 12.94 -18.53
C GLY A 228 -5.85 11.84 -17.48
N GLY A 229 -6.90 11.01 -17.59
CA GLY A 229 -7.20 9.94 -16.64
C GLY A 229 -7.96 10.42 -15.41
N PHE A 230 -8.22 9.49 -14.48
CA PHE A 230 -8.90 9.75 -13.22
C PHE A 230 -8.11 9.14 -12.07
N GLU A 231 -7.79 9.96 -11.07
CA GLU A 231 -7.21 9.53 -9.79
C GLU A 231 -7.87 10.29 -8.64
N TYR A 232 -7.88 9.70 -7.46
CA TYR A 232 -8.37 10.36 -6.26
C TYR A 232 -7.33 11.33 -5.70
N SER A 233 -7.79 12.51 -5.28
CA SER A 233 -6.98 13.47 -4.53
C SER A 233 -7.78 14.02 -3.36
N PHE A 234 -7.28 13.83 -2.13
CA PHE A 234 -7.91 14.36 -0.94
C PHE A 234 -7.24 15.67 -0.54
N SER A 235 -8.05 16.65 -0.15
CA SER A 235 -7.56 17.91 0.39
C SER A 235 -8.15 18.13 1.78
N HIS A 236 -7.32 18.58 2.71
CA HIS A 236 -7.73 18.98 4.04
C HIS A 236 -7.61 20.49 4.15
N ASN A 237 -8.56 21.16 4.80
CA ASN A 237 -8.39 22.54 5.21
C ASN A 237 -7.30 22.60 6.29
N GLN A 238 -6.34 23.49 6.10
CA GLN A 238 -5.33 23.82 7.12
C GLN A 238 -5.93 24.67 8.23
#